data_ccec78892892d74b54c28444c958d20e
#
_entry.id   ccec78892892d74b54c28444c958d20e
#
_cell.length_a   1.000
_cell.length_b   1.000
_cell.length_c   1.000
_cell.angle_alpha   90.00
_cell.angle_beta   90.00
_cell.angle_gamma   90.00
#
_symmetry.space_group_name_H-M   'P 1'
#
loop_
_entity.id
_entity.type
_entity.pdbx_description
1 polymer ?
#
loop_
_entity_poly.entity_id
_entity_poly.type
_entity_poly.pdbx_seq_one_letter_code
_entity_poly.pdbx_strand_id
1 'polypeptide(L)' 'GNYTGVYYLEMPKESPTTQIVDPSNMNNVINLNVQEGDFVIFPSFVIHRAPKNKSHKRKTIISFNIYFDKIIKGYESE' A
#
# COMPACT_ATOMS: atom_id res chain seq x y z
N GLY A 1 -11.72 -3.60 -11.69
CA GLY A 1 -11.59 -2.78 -10.49
C GLY A 1 -10.23 -2.14 -10.35
N ASN A 2 -10.15 -1.20 -9.43
CA ASN A 2 -8.94 -0.45 -9.17
C ASN A 2 -8.20 -1.02 -7.96
N TYR A 3 -6.89 -1.00 -8.04
CA TYR A 3 -6.02 -1.41 -6.95
C TYR A 3 -5.01 -0.30 -6.64
N THR A 4 -4.56 -0.28 -5.41
CA THR A 4 -3.50 0.61 -4.95
C THR A 4 -2.26 -0.23 -4.66
N GLY A 5 -1.13 0.19 -5.19
CA GLY A 5 0.16 -0.43 -4.90
C GLY A 5 1.02 0.50 -4.07
N VAL A 6 1.79 -0.06 -3.15
CA VAL A 6 2.74 0.68 -2.33
C VAL A 6 4.06 -0.05 -2.30
N TYR A 7 5.13 0.64 -2.71
CA TYR A 7 6.48 0.11 -2.67
C TYR A 7 7.29 0.84 -1.60
N TYR A 8 7.91 0.08 -0.71
CA TYR A 8 8.68 0.62 0.41
C TYR A 8 10.15 0.71 0.01
N LEU A 9 10.52 1.82 -0.65
CA LEU A 9 11.87 2.02 -1.16
C LEU A 9 12.88 2.21 -0.03
N GLU A 10 12.52 3.04 0.96
CA GLU A 10 13.32 3.24 2.18
C GLU A 10 12.38 3.13 3.36
N MET A 11 12.65 2.20 4.25
CA MET A 11 11.77 1.92 5.39
C MET A 11 12.59 1.62 6.64
N PRO A 12 12.84 2.62 7.49
CA PRO A 12 13.54 2.38 8.75
C PRO A 12 12.75 1.40 9.62
N LYS A 13 13.44 0.53 10.34
CA LYS A 13 12.78 -0.43 11.23
C LYS A 13 11.94 0.25 12.31
N GLU A 14 12.33 1.46 12.69
CA GLU A 14 11.64 2.24 13.72
C GLU A 14 10.37 2.92 13.20
N SER A 15 10.19 2.98 11.89
CA SER A 15 9.05 3.65 11.28
C SER A 15 7.80 2.78 11.37
N PRO A 16 6.64 3.37 11.68
CA PRO A 16 5.38 2.65 11.53
C PRO A 16 5.16 2.26 10.07
N THR A 17 4.51 1.14 9.87
CA THR A 17 4.13 0.67 8.54
C THR A 17 2.80 1.26 8.11
N THR A 18 2.32 0.87 6.94
CA THR A 18 0.98 1.22 6.48
C THR A 18 -0.06 0.52 7.35
N GLN A 19 -1.12 1.24 7.71
CA GLN A 19 -2.27 0.69 8.40
C GLN A 19 -3.44 0.61 7.44
N ILE A 20 -4.20 -0.46 7.54
CA ILE A 20 -5.46 -0.60 6.81
C ILE A 20 -6.59 -0.87 7.79
N VAL A 21 -7.80 -0.48 7.39
CA VAL A 21 -9.01 -0.82 8.13
C VAL A 21 -9.57 -2.10 7.51
N ASP A 22 -9.83 -3.09 8.37
CA ASP A 22 -10.39 -4.36 7.91
C ASP A 22 -11.77 -4.10 7.29
N PRO A 23 -11.97 -4.43 6.00
CA PRO A 23 -13.27 -4.18 5.34
C PRO A 23 -14.43 -4.94 5.97
N SER A 24 -14.15 -6.08 6.61
CA SER A 24 -15.20 -6.88 7.26
C SER A 24 -15.47 -6.45 8.70
N ASN A 25 -14.60 -5.67 9.29
CA ASN A 25 -14.76 -5.13 10.65
C ASN A 25 -14.09 -3.77 10.76
N MET A 26 -14.84 -2.72 10.56
CA MET A 26 -14.33 -1.35 10.51
C MET A 26 -13.73 -0.85 11.83
N ASN A 27 -13.92 -1.58 12.92
CA ASN A 27 -13.26 -1.27 14.21
C ASN A 27 -11.87 -1.88 14.31
N ASN A 28 -11.49 -2.71 13.36
CA ASN A 28 -10.21 -3.40 13.39
C ASN A 28 -9.22 -2.73 12.45
N VAL A 29 -8.14 -2.18 13.02
CA VAL A 29 -7.05 -1.59 12.26
C VAL A 29 -5.90 -2.58 12.21
N ILE A 30 -5.43 -2.88 11.02
CA ILE A 30 -4.37 -3.84 10.78
C ILE A 30 -3.09 -3.09 10.42
N ASN A 31 -2.02 -3.36 11.14
CA ASN A 31 -0.69 -2.88 10.79
C ASN A 31 -0.06 -3.89 9.85
N LEU A 32 0.26 -3.45 8.63
CA LEU A 32 0.87 -4.34 7.65
C LEU A 32 2.29 -4.70 8.09
N ASN A 33 2.60 -5.99 8.01
CA ASN A 33 3.94 -6.48 8.33
C ASN A 33 4.82 -6.40 7.09
N VAL A 34 5.35 -5.21 6.84
CA VAL A 34 6.18 -4.93 5.67
C VAL A 34 7.50 -4.33 6.09
N GLN A 35 8.50 -4.48 5.23
CA GLN A 35 9.84 -3.94 5.46
C GLN A 35 10.38 -3.34 4.16
N GLU A 36 11.53 -2.70 4.25
CA GLU A 36 12.18 -2.10 3.09
C GLU A 36 12.35 -3.13 1.97
N GLY A 37 12.02 -2.72 0.77
CA GLY A 37 12.05 -3.60 -0.41
C GLY A 37 10.76 -4.33 -0.68
N ASP A 38 9.82 -4.32 0.26
CA ASP A 38 8.52 -4.96 0.06
C ASP A 38 7.60 -4.13 -0.81
N PHE A 39 6.67 -4.83 -1.41
CA PHE A 39 5.62 -4.26 -2.24
C PHE A 39 4.28 -4.85 -1.79
N VAL A 40 3.28 -4.00 -1.61
CA VAL A 40 1.92 -4.45 -1.29
C VAL A 40 0.94 -3.92 -2.30
N ILE A 41 -0.13 -4.67 -2.51
CA ILE A 41 -1.21 -4.27 -3.38
C ILE A 41 -2.53 -4.63 -2.69
N PHE A 42 -3.49 -3.73 -2.75
CA PHE A 42 -4.81 -3.96 -2.17
C PHE A 42 -5.86 -3.21 -2.98
N PRO A 43 -7.14 -3.64 -2.92
CA PRO A 43 -8.21 -2.92 -3.59
C PRO A 43 -8.28 -1.47 -3.12
N SER A 44 -8.49 -0.53 -4.06
CA SER A 44 -8.47 0.89 -3.75
C SER A 44 -9.58 1.34 -2.79
N PHE A 45 -10.62 0.52 -2.60
CA PHE A 45 -11.67 0.84 -1.63
C PHE A 45 -11.25 0.63 -0.17
N VAL A 46 -10.13 -0.06 0.06
CA VAL A 46 -9.65 -0.32 1.42
C VAL A 46 -9.12 0.99 2.02
N ILE A 47 -9.64 1.34 3.18
CA ILE A 47 -9.19 2.54 3.90
C ILE A 47 -7.79 2.28 4.44
N HIS A 48 -6.87 3.17 4.13
CA HIS A 48 -5.47 3.01 4.54
C HIS A 48 -4.86 4.34 4.91
N ARG A 49 -3.80 4.30 5.71
CA ARG A 49 -3.03 5.48 6.06
C ARG A 49 -1.58 5.10 6.34
N ALA A 50 -0.70 6.08 6.22
CA ALA A 50 0.70 5.96 6.60
C ALA A 50 0.93 6.79 7.87
N PRO A 51 1.02 6.17 9.05
CA PRO A 51 1.29 6.90 10.27
C PRO A 51 2.63 7.64 10.18
N LYS A 52 2.73 8.76 10.91
CA LYS A 52 3.90 9.62 10.87
C LYS A 52 5.17 8.88 11.29
N ASN A 53 6.22 9.03 10.49
CA ASN A 53 7.55 8.54 10.84
C ASN A 53 8.18 9.51 11.85
N LYS A 54 8.38 9.03 13.06
CA LYS A 54 8.98 9.82 14.15
C LYS A 54 10.47 9.57 14.34
N SER A 55 11.05 8.68 13.51
CA SER A 55 12.48 8.43 13.55
C SER A 55 13.25 9.55 12.85
N HIS A 56 14.57 9.59 13.07
CA HIS A 56 15.44 10.55 12.37
C HIS A 56 15.86 10.06 11.00
N LYS A 57 15.48 8.83 10.62
CA LYS A 57 15.85 8.23 9.36
C LYS A 57 14.77 8.51 8.32
N ARG A 58 15.19 8.68 7.07
CA ARG A 58 14.28 8.95 5.98
C ARG A 58 13.44 7.72 5.64
N LYS A 59 12.17 7.95 5.41
CA LYS A 59 11.23 6.96 4.89
C LYS A 59 10.76 7.42 3.51
N THR A 60 10.88 6.55 2.52
CA THR A 60 10.43 6.84 1.16
C THR A 60 9.56 5.69 0.68
N ILE A 61 8.34 6.01 0.34
CA ILE A 61 7.40 5.05 -0.24
C ILE A 61 6.90 5.59 -1.58
N ILE A 62 6.60 4.69 -2.50
CA ILE A 62 6.04 5.03 -3.81
C ILE A 62 4.66 4.40 -3.87
N SER A 63 3.62 5.24 -4.01
CA SER A 63 2.24 4.79 -4.14
C SER A 63 1.79 4.99 -5.58
N PHE A 64 1.01 4.05 -6.09
CA PHE A 64 0.48 4.16 -7.44
C PHE A 64 -0.84 3.40 -7.55
N ASN A 65 -1.63 3.78 -8.55
CA ASN A 65 -2.91 3.14 -8.83
C ASN A 65 -2.76 2.19 -10.01
N ILE A 66 -3.44 1.06 -9.91
CA ILE A 66 -3.46 0.04 -10.95
C ILE A 66 -4.89 -0.10 -11.45
N TYR A 67 -5.06 0.00 -12.76
CA TYR A 67 -6.37 -0.06 -13.42
C TYR A 67 -6.41 -1.33 -14.29
N PHE A 68 -6.85 -2.42 -13.72
CA PHE A 68 -6.85 -3.70 -14.40
C PHE A 68 -7.67 -3.70 -15.68
N ASP A 69 -8.72 -2.89 -15.74
CA ASP A 69 -9.53 -2.80 -16.96
C ASP A 69 -8.70 -2.36 -18.15
N LYS A 70 -7.78 -1.42 -17.94
CA LYS A 70 -6.89 -0.97 -19.00
C LYS A 70 -5.87 -2.03 -19.38
N ILE A 71 -5.36 -2.77 -18.42
CA ILE A 71 -4.41 -3.85 -18.66
C ILE A 71 -5.08 -4.96 -19.47
N ILE A 72 -6.31 -5.34 -19.10
CA ILE A 72 -7.07 -6.37 -19.80
C ILE A 72 -7.35 -5.94 -21.24
N LYS A 73 -7.79 -4.70 -21.45
CA LYS A 73 -8.05 -4.18 -22.81
C LYS A 73 -6.81 -4.18 -23.68
N GLY A 74 -5.67 -3.78 -23.15
CA GLY A 74 -4.41 -3.82 -23.85
C GLY A 74 -4.00 -5.23 -24.22
N TYR A 75 -4.25 -6.16 -23.35
CA TYR A 75 -3.96 -7.57 -23.56
C TYR A 75 -4.85 -8.17 -24.67
N GLU A 76 -6.13 -7.82 -24.66
CA GLU A 76 -7.09 -8.32 -25.64
C GLU A 76 -6.83 -7.82 -27.05
N SER A 77 -6.23 -6.64 -27.18
CA SER A 77 -5.92 -6.06 -28.48
C SER A 77 -4.78 -6.76 -29.21
N GLU A 78 -4.08 -7.61 -28.55
CA GLU A 78 -3.00 -8.40 -29.13
C GLU A 78 -3.53 -9.66 -29.80
#